data_33d34b0b3a4992b54fa163ee5b899574
#
_entry.id   33d34b0b3a4992b54fa163ee5b899574
#
_cell.length_a   1.000
_cell.length_b   1.000
_cell.length_c   1.000
_cell.angle_alpha   90.00
_cell.angle_beta   90.00
_cell.angle_gamma   90.00
#
_symmetry.space_group_name_H-M   'P 1'
#
loop_
_entity.id
_entity.type
_entity.pdbx_description
1 polymer ?
#
loop_
_entity_poly.entity_id
_entity_poly.type
_entity_poly.pdbx_seq_one_letter_code
_entity_poly.pdbx_strand_id
1 'polypeptide(L)'
;LDSGQIDATAAYKHEVIAKGLPYITLPDQINLSEPNYTNFYNKISYKLGTGETISGNPIFFSFTIPNTVENIEGAVSFVKFLLSENGKKILEQVGLSPIKPILQGDIHQLKPEILSLVEEHN
;
A
#
# COMPACT_ATOMS: atom_id res chain seq x y z
N LEU A 1 -7.23 18.91 13.96
CA LEU A 1 -6.52 20.03 13.35
C LEU A 1 -7.48 21.16 12.99
N ASP A 2 -8.48 20.91 12.16
CA ASP A 2 -9.40 21.96 11.69
C ASP A 2 -10.23 22.60 12.84
N SER A 3 -10.46 21.86 13.92
CA SER A 3 -11.14 22.36 15.13
C SER A 3 -10.22 23.15 16.07
N GLY A 4 -8.92 23.19 15.81
CA GLY A 4 -7.93 23.82 16.69
C GLY A 4 -7.68 23.11 18.02
N GLN A 5 -8.19 21.88 18.19
CA GLN A 5 -8.02 21.10 19.42
C GLN A 5 -6.68 20.37 19.52
N ILE A 6 -6.02 20.14 18.38
CA ILE A 6 -4.70 19.51 18.29
C ILE A 6 -3.84 20.24 17.25
N ASP A 7 -2.55 20.32 17.52
CA ASP A 7 -1.58 21.03 16.68
C ASP A 7 -0.98 20.12 15.61
N ALA A 8 -0.85 18.82 15.88
CA ALA A 8 -0.31 17.83 14.95
C ALA A 8 -0.92 16.45 15.20
N THR A 9 -0.91 15.62 14.13
CA THR A 9 -1.35 14.23 14.18
C THR A 9 -0.59 13.40 13.16
N ALA A 10 -0.49 12.08 13.38
CA ALA A 10 -0.04 11.15 12.38
C ALA A 10 -1.16 10.86 11.37
N ALA A 11 -0.83 10.83 10.08
CA ALA A 11 -1.76 10.55 8.99
C ALA A 11 -1.04 9.90 7.82
N TYR A 12 -1.77 9.26 6.93
CA TYR A 12 -1.20 8.78 5.67
C TYR A 12 -0.94 9.93 4.71
N LYS A 13 0.19 9.85 4.00
CA LYS A 13 0.62 10.91 3.06
C LYS A 13 -0.45 11.26 2.03
N HIS A 14 -1.13 10.27 1.47
CA HIS A 14 -2.20 10.52 0.48
C HIS A 14 -3.39 11.30 1.06
N GLU A 15 -3.72 11.11 2.34
CA GLU A 15 -4.81 11.85 3.00
C GLU A 15 -4.47 13.33 3.16
N VAL A 16 -3.25 13.64 3.57
CA VAL A 16 -2.82 15.04 3.75
C VAL A 16 -2.67 15.76 2.42
N ILE A 17 -2.20 15.07 1.37
CA ILE A 17 -2.14 15.62 0.02
C ILE A 17 -3.55 15.90 -0.52
N ALA A 18 -4.48 14.97 -0.37
CA ALA A 18 -5.86 15.15 -0.81
C ALA A 18 -6.55 16.35 -0.13
N LYS A 19 -6.16 16.67 1.10
CA LYS A 19 -6.69 17.81 1.86
C LYS A 19 -5.87 19.10 1.71
N GLY A 20 -4.77 19.07 0.98
CA GLY A 20 -3.88 20.22 0.82
C GLY A 20 -3.23 20.68 2.14
N LEU A 21 -3.04 19.79 3.11
CA LEU A 21 -2.48 20.11 4.42
C LEU A 21 -0.95 20.10 4.40
N PRO A 22 -0.28 20.97 5.16
CA PRO A 22 1.17 20.87 5.36
C PRO A 22 1.51 19.60 6.15
N TYR A 23 2.64 18.97 5.81
CA TYR A 23 3.09 17.75 6.47
C TYR A 23 4.60 17.63 6.54
N ILE A 24 5.07 16.81 7.46
CA ILE A 24 6.47 16.40 7.60
C ILE A 24 6.53 14.90 7.34
N THR A 25 7.35 14.47 6.37
CA THR A 25 7.57 13.05 6.13
C THR A 25 8.46 12.47 7.22
N LEU A 26 8.00 11.37 7.83
CA LEU A 26 8.78 10.65 8.82
C LEU A 26 9.92 9.86 8.14
N PRO A 27 11.07 9.65 8.80
CA PRO A 27 12.14 8.77 8.30
C PRO A 27 11.65 7.34 8.08
N ASP A 28 12.30 6.62 7.14
CA ASP A 28 11.90 5.26 6.75
C ASP A 28 11.88 4.27 7.92
N GLN A 29 12.71 4.49 8.94
CA GLN A 29 12.73 3.65 10.15
C GLN A 29 11.42 3.67 10.94
N ILE A 30 10.58 4.71 10.78
CA ILE A 30 9.37 4.88 11.58
C ILE A 30 8.11 5.17 10.75
N ASN A 31 8.23 5.38 9.43
CA ASN A 31 7.10 5.68 8.56
C ASN A 31 6.34 4.43 8.07
N LEU A 32 6.88 3.24 8.29
CA LEU A 32 6.34 1.93 7.90
C LEU A 32 6.12 1.76 6.38
N SER A 33 6.79 2.55 5.53
CA SER A 33 6.60 2.46 4.08
C SER A 33 7.66 1.61 3.36
N GLU A 34 8.76 1.25 4.02
CA GLU A 34 9.94 0.65 3.40
C GLU A 34 10.01 -0.87 3.67
N PRO A 35 9.82 -1.72 2.64
CA PRO A 35 9.87 -3.18 2.78
C PRO A 35 11.16 -3.71 3.40
N ASN A 36 12.30 -3.08 3.10
CA ASN A 36 13.60 -3.50 3.60
C ASN A 36 13.76 -3.31 5.12
N TYR A 37 12.88 -2.52 5.74
CA TYR A 37 12.85 -2.32 7.19
C TYR A 37 11.90 -3.29 7.93
N THR A 38 11.35 -4.31 7.29
CA THR A 38 10.44 -5.29 7.92
C THR A 38 11.02 -5.86 9.22
N ASN A 39 12.29 -6.30 9.19
CA ASN A 39 12.97 -6.84 10.38
C ASN A 39 13.18 -5.80 11.49
N PHE A 40 13.19 -4.52 11.16
CA PHE A 40 13.25 -3.45 12.13
C PHE A 40 11.88 -3.16 12.73
N TYR A 41 10.86 -3.07 11.92
CA TYR A 41 9.48 -2.82 12.37
C TYR A 41 8.95 -3.95 13.27
N ASN A 42 9.26 -5.21 12.95
CA ASN A 42 8.85 -6.38 13.71
C ASN A 42 9.38 -6.43 15.15
N LYS A 43 10.36 -5.59 15.50
CA LYS A 43 10.87 -5.49 16.89
C LYS A 43 9.85 -4.87 17.83
N ILE A 44 8.88 -4.14 17.31
CA ILE A 44 7.82 -3.52 18.09
C ILE A 44 6.55 -4.35 17.91
N SER A 45 5.93 -4.68 19.04
CA SER A 45 4.64 -5.38 19.05
C SER A 45 3.68 -4.73 20.04
N TYR A 46 2.41 -4.89 19.78
CA TYR A 46 1.33 -4.39 20.64
C TYR A 46 0.29 -5.49 20.88
N LYS A 47 -0.09 -5.68 22.12
CA LYS A 47 -1.12 -6.63 22.50
C LYS A 47 -2.49 -5.95 22.50
N LEU A 48 -3.38 -6.44 21.66
CA LEU A 48 -4.76 -5.97 21.55
C LEU A 48 -5.58 -6.35 22.80
N GLY A 49 -6.67 -5.64 23.04
CA GLY A 49 -7.62 -5.98 24.09
C GLY A 49 -8.28 -7.36 23.92
N THR A 50 -8.25 -7.92 22.70
CA THR A 50 -8.68 -9.29 22.37
C THR A 50 -7.69 -10.35 22.85
N GLY A 51 -6.48 -9.97 23.27
CA GLY A 51 -5.39 -10.87 23.63
C GLY A 51 -4.44 -11.21 22.48
N GLU A 52 -4.78 -10.86 21.25
CA GLU A 52 -3.93 -11.02 20.06
C GLU A 52 -2.75 -10.04 20.12
N THR A 53 -1.58 -10.48 19.65
CA THR A 53 -0.40 -9.63 19.51
C THR A 53 -0.15 -9.33 18.05
N ILE A 54 -0.10 -8.05 17.71
CA ILE A 54 0.30 -7.57 16.37
C ILE A 54 1.73 -7.03 16.44
N SER A 55 2.52 -7.30 15.41
CA SER A 55 3.87 -6.74 15.24
C SER A 55 3.88 -5.66 14.16
N GLY A 56 4.79 -4.71 14.28
CA GLY A 56 5.00 -3.71 13.26
C GLY A 56 5.42 -4.35 11.94
N ASN A 57 4.78 -3.94 10.85
CA ASN A 57 5.06 -4.40 9.50
C ASN A 57 4.97 -3.23 8.53
N PRO A 58 5.59 -3.32 7.33
CA PRO A 58 5.34 -2.36 6.28
C PRO A 58 3.85 -2.26 5.95
N ILE A 59 3.38 -1.06 5.69
CA ILE A 59 1.99 -0.78 5.32
C ILE A 59 1.91 -0.66 3.81
N PHE A 60 1.15 -1.56 3.17
CA PHE A 60 0.93 -1.59 1.74
C PHE A 60 -0.53 -1.35 1.39
N PHE A 61 -0.75 -0.63 0.30
CA PHE A 61 -2.02 -0.70 -0.41
C PHE A 61 -1.98 -1.91 -1.34
N SER A 62 -3.02 -2.72 -1.27
CA SER A 62 -3.16 -3.91 -2.11
C SER A 62 -4.47 -3.85 -2.88
N PHE A 63 -4.56 -4.61 -3.95
CA PHE A 63 -5.77 -4.80 -4.72
C PHE A 63 -5.94 -6.28 -5.06
N THR A 64 -7.16 -6.68 -5.28
CA THR A 64 -7.53 -8.03 -5.71
C THR A 64 -8.66 -7.98 -6.73
N ILE A 65 -8.75 -8.98 -7.57
CA ILE A 65 -9.91 -9.19 -8.45
C ILE A 65 -10.77 -10.26 -7.78
N PRO A 66 -11.98 -9.91 -7.28
CA PRO A 66 -12.83 -10.89 -6.62
C PRO A 66 -13.35 -11.95 -7.60
N ASN A 67 -13.63 -13.16 -7.12
CA ASN A 67 -14.16 -14.26 -7.93
C ASN A 67 -15.56 -13.96 -8.50
N THR A 68 -16.26 -12.99 -7.94
CA THR A 68 -17.60 -12.54 -8.38
C THR A 68 -17.56 -11.46 -9.44
N VAL A 69 -16.38 -11.12 -9.98
CA VAL A 69 -16.26 -10.09 -11.02
C VAL A 69 -16.99 -10.54 -12.29
N GLU A 70 -17.90 -9.71 -12.80
CA GLU A 70 -18.66 -9.99 -14.02
C GLU A 70 -17.83 -9.70 -15.28
N ASN A 71 -17.00 -8.65 -15.26
CA ASN A 71 -16.13 -8.25 -16.36
C ASN A 71 -14.66 -8.47 -16.00
N ILE A 72 -14.20 -9.71 -16.15
CA ILE A 72 -12.82 -10.09 -15.85
C ILE A 72 -11.81 -9.39 -16.77
N GLU A 73 -12.12 -9.20 -18.05
CA GLU A 73 -11.21 -8.54 -18.99
C GLU A 73 -11.01 -7.05 -18.63
N GLY A 74 -12.10 -6.38 -18.26
CA GLY A 74 -12.04 -5.01 -17.76
C GLY A 74 -11.24 -4.90 -16.47
N ALA A 75 -11.41 -5.82 -15.53
CA ALA A 75 -10.66 -5.86 -14.28
C ALA A 75 -9.16 -6.07 -14.53
N VAL A 76 -8.79 -7.03 -15.40
CA VAL A 76 -7.39 -7.27 -15.79
C VAL A 76 -6.79 -6.03 -16.47
N SER A 77 -7.54 -5.39 -17.38
CA SER A 77 -7.10 -4.17 -18.07
C SER A 77 -6.87 -3.03 -17.08
N PHE A 78 -7.72 -2.88 -16.08
CA PHE A 78 -7.56 -1.88 -15.01
C PHE A 78 -6.30 -2.14 -14.17
N VAL A 79 -6.06 -3.38 -13.76
CA VAL A 79 -4.85 -3.75 -13.02
C VAL A 79 -3.59 -3.46 -13.84
N LYS A 80 -3.59 -3.84 -15.12
CA LYS A 80 -2.48 -3.53 -16.04
C LYS A 80 -2.23 -2.02 -16.16
N PHE A 81 -3.31 -1.23 -16.23
CA PHE A 81 -3.20 0.22 -16.23
C PHE A 81 -2.58 0.75 -14.94
N LEU A 82 -3.04 0.29 -13.77
CA LEU A 82 -2.48 0.71 -12.48
C LEU A 82 -0.98 0.41 -12.36
N LEU A 83 -0.54 -0.73 -12.89
CA LEU A 83 0.86 -1.16 -12.85
C LEU A 83 1.72 -0.51 -13.95
N SER A 84 1.11 0.16 -14.93
CA SER A 84 1.82 0.89 -15.98
C SER A 84 2.49 2.16 -15.44
N GLU A 85 3.44 2.70 -16.21
CA GLU A 85 4.10 3.97 -15.87
C GLU A 85 3.10 5.15 -15.74
N ASN A 86 2.03 5.16 -16.52
CA ASN A 86 0.99 6.18 -16.40
C ASN A 86 0.16 6.01 -15.13
N GLY A 87 -0.21 4.78 -14.78
CA GLY A 87 -0.89 4.48 -13.53
C GLY A 87 -0.04 4.86 -12.30
N LYS A 88 1.23 4.49 -12.30
CA LYS A 88 2.18 4.85 -11.24
C LYS A 88 2.27 6.37 -11.05
N LYS A 89 2.40 7.14 -12.13
CA LYS A 89 2.40 8.63 -12.05
C LYS A 89 1.14 9.19 -11.41
N ILE A 90 -0.03 8.63 -11.73
CA ILE A 90 -1.29 9.05 -11.11
C ILE A 90 -1.29 8.73 -9.61
N LEU A 91 -0.83 7.53 -9.23
CA LEU A 91 -0.70 7.14 -7.82
C LEU A 91 0.24 8.08 -7.06
N GLU A 92 1.37 8.45 -7.65
CA GLU A 92 2.32 9.42 -7.06
C GLU A 92 1.69 10.80 -6.87
N GLN A 93 0.91 11.28 -7.83
CA GLN A 93 0.23 12.58 -7.74
C GLN A 93 -0.76 12.65 -6.58
N VAL A 94 -1.36 11.52 -6.19
CA VAL A 94 -2.26 11.45 -5.04
C VAL A 94 -1.54 11.05 -3.75
N GLY A 95 -0.20 11.01 -3.74
CA GLY A 95 0.61 10.80 -2.54
C GLY A 95 0.87 9.34 -2.18
N LEU A 96 0.53 8.41 -3.07
CA LEU A 96 0.96 7.01 -2.94
C LEU A 96 2.39 6.88 -3.50
N SER A 97 3.13 5.90 -2.98
CA SER A 97 4.49 5.60 -3.46
C SER A 97 4.45 4.20 -4.09
N PRO A 98 4.32 4.09 -5.42
CA PRO A 98 4.30 2.80 -6.09
C PRO A 98 5.61 2.05 -5.83
N ILE A 99 5.47 0.81 -5.39
CA ILE A 99 6.57 -0.14 -5.25
C ILE A 99 6.47 -1.20 -6.35
N LYS A 100 7.50 -2.01 -6.47
CA LYS A 100 7.43 -3.20 -7.31
C LYS A 100 6.32 -4.12 -6.75
N PRO A 101 5.39 -4.62 -7.57
CA PRO A 101 4.27 -5.42 -7.09
C PRO A 101 4.74 -6.64 -6.30
N ILE A 102 4.14 -6.88 -5.15
CA ILE A 102 4.37 -8.06 -4.31
C ILE A 102 3.10 -8.91 -4.37
N LEU A 103 3.24 -10.16 -4.80
CA LEU A 103 2.15 -11.11 -4.80
C LEU A 103 1.95 -11.70 -3.40
N GLN A 104 0.70 -11.69 -2.93
CA GLN A 104 0.28 -12.43 -1.76
C GLN A 104 -0.82 -13.42 -2.16
N GLY A 105 -0.65 -14.70 -1.84
CA GLY A 105 -1.59 -15.76 -2.16
C GLY A 105 -1.10 -16.73 -3.21
N ASP A 106 -2.05 -17.44 -3.84
CA ASP A 106 -1.74 -18.49 -4.82
C ASP A 106 -1.50 -17.88 -6.20
N ILE A 107 -0.26 -17.98 -6.68
CA ILE A 107 0.18 -17.49 -7.98
C ILE A 107 -0.60 -18.13 -9.14
N HIS A 108 -1.06 -19.39 -8.98
CA HIS A 108 -1.81 -20.09 -10.02
C HIS A 108 -3.21 -19.53 -10.28
N GLN A 109 -3.70 -18.68 -9.39
CA GLN A 109 -4.97 -17.98 -9.57
C GLN A 109 -4.82 -16.68 -10.35
N LEU A 110 -3.61 -16.19 -10.58
CA LEU A 110 -3.38 -14.99 -11.38
C LEU A 110 -3.57 -15.28 -12.87
N LYS A 111 -4.15 -14.29 -13.54
CA LYS A 111 -4.18 -14.28 -15.00
C LYS A 111 -2.75 -14.11 -15.55
N PRO A 112 -2.37 -14.84 -16.62
CA PRO A 112 -1.02 -14.79 -17.21
C PRO A 112 -0.56 -13.36 -17.54
N GLU A 113 -1.49 -12.50 -17.97
CA GLU A 113 -1.22 -11.11 -18.32
C GLU A 113 -0.84 -10.23 -17.13
N ILE A 114 -1.29 -10.59 -15.91
CA ILE A 114 -0.90 -9.92 -14.66
C ILE A 114 0.36 -10.58 -14.11
N LEU A 115 0.46 -11.89 -14.23
CA LEU A 115 1.61 -12.65 -13.75
C LEU A 115 2.92 -12.09 -14.32
N SER A 116 2.97 -11.81 -15.63
CA SER A 116 4.15 -11.22 -16.28
C SER A 116 4.57 -9.85 -15.73
N LEU A 117 3.68 -9.15 -15.00
CA LEU A 117 3.98 -7.85 -14.39
C LEU A 117 4.49 -7.95 -12.95
N VAL A 118 4.37 -9.12 -12.33
CA VAL A 118 4.76 -9.36 -10.93
C VAL A 118 5.92 -10.36 -10.77
N GLU A 119 6.23 -11.15 -11.78
CA GLU A 119 7.17 -12.29 -11.76
C GLU A 119 8.67 -11.94 -11.62
N GLU A 120 9.06 -10.70 -11.53
CA GLU A 120 10.47 -10.37 -11.33
C GLU A 120 10.90 -10.33 -9.86
N HIS A 121 10.32 -11.17 -8.99
CA HIS A 121 10.67 -11.24 -7.58
C HIS A 121 10.98 -12.68 -7.13
N ASN A 122 12.18 -13.14 -7.44
CA ASN A 122 12.94 -14.13 -6.67
C ASN A 122 14.28 -13.56 -6.27
#